data_c955fc87567eae406baed64727a6b349
#
_entry.id   c955fc87567eae406baed64727a6b349
#
_cell.length_a   1.000
_cell.length_b   1.000
_cell.length_c   1.000
_cell.angle_alpha   90.00
_cell.angle_beta   90.00
_cell.angle_gamma   90.00
#
_symmetry.space_group_name_H-M   'P 1'
#
loop_
_entity.id
_entity.type
_entity.pdbx_description
1 polymer ?
#
loop_
_entity_poly.entity_id
_entity_poly.type
_entity_poly.pdbx_seq_one_letter_code
_entity_poly.pdbx_strand_id
1 'polypeptide(L)'
;MANEVNYIVSSLPAYVKENTELISKQLAFGTPTVRRLTPQTGIKTSARINFLNVNVPLQNGIGCGFTPSGTATLTNRTIVTAILKKEIKVCPDTLLGKWPEYEVRIPADQRDILPFEAYLVAEIIAETNEQLETLVWQGDTVNGTGDMALIDGFLAIASAEAGTVDVTIPSGSSALKAVRSVIAAAPAKLLRHGFKVFVSPEDFTALAFELVDANLYHFNPGAPVDSLILPGTNVEVINAPGLSGTDYMFGSLLKNMYYGTDVEGAENRVKIVYDEINDYFAVKFRWNSGVQVAFPDWCVLATKAGSIVSPDGDAALAAIAAGVSELADADHVYKTDEQA
;
A
#
# COMPACT_ATOMS: atom_id res chain seq x y z
N MET A 1 29.20 -31.75 8.75
CA MET A 1 29.40 -30.43 8.09
C MET A 1 29.43 -30.52 6.56
N ALA A 2 30.30 -31.25 5.88
CA ALA A 2 30.32 -31.34 4.41
C ALA A 2 29.03 -31.92 3.79
N ASN A 3 28.39 -32.91 4.43
CA ASN A 3 27.14 -33.52 3.95
C ASN A 3 25.93 -32.56 4.07
N GLU A 4 25.89 -31.72 5.08
CA GLU A 4 24.79 -30.78 5.32
C GLU A 4 24.81 -29.62 4.33
N VAL A 5 26.00 -29.09 4.01
CA VAL A 5 26.16 -28.06 2.95
C VAL A 5 25.72 -28.58 1.60
N ASN A 6 26.12 -29.79 1.22
CA ASN A 6 25.69 -30.42 -0.03
C ASN A 6 24.18 -30.67 -0.10
N TYR A 7 23.53 -30.98 1.03
CA TYR A 7 22.08 -31.12 1.08
C TYR A 7 21.39 -29.79 0.79
N ILE A 8 21.77 -28.71 1.47
CA ILE A 8 21.20 -27.36 1.27
C ILE A 8 21.40 -26.87 -0.17
N VAL A 9 22.59 -27.13 -0.75
CA VAL A 9 22.94 -26.74 -2.13
C VAL A 9 22.02 -27.39 -3.17
N SER A 10 21.57 -28.61 -2.94
CA SER A 10 20.70 -29.34 -3.88
C SER A 10 19.21 -29.16 -3.59
N SER A 11 18.81 -29.06 -2.33
CA SER A 11 17.40 -29.03 -1.91
C SER A 11 16.73 -27.67 -2.14
N LEU A 12 17.40 -26.58 -1.85
CA LEU A 12 16.82 -25.23 -1.99
C LEU A 12 16.41 -24.89 -3.42
N PRO A 13 17.24 -25.08 -4.47
CA PRO A 13 16.81 -24.88 -5.84
C PRO A 13 15.67 -25.81 -6.29
N ALA A 14 15.67 -27.07 -5.82
CA ALA A 14 14.61 -28.03 -6.12
C ALA A 14 13.27 -27.61 -5.49
N TYR A 15 13.26 -27.23 -4.22
CA TYR A 15 12.09 -26.72 -3.51
C TYR A 15 11.46 -25.52 -4.22
N VAL A 16 12.27 -24.54 -4.61
CA VAL A 16 11.78 -23.34 -5.30
C VAL A 16 11.21 -23.68 -6.67
N LYS A 17 11.84 -24.59 -7.42
CA LYS A 17 11.34 -25.02 -8.71
C LYS A 17 9.97 -25.71 -8.60
N GLU A 18 9.77 -26.54 -7.59
CA GLU A 18 8.48 -27.21 -7.35
C GLU A 18 7.39 -26.25 -6.89
N ASN A 19 7.75 -25.23 -6.11
CA ASN A 19 6.80 -24.29 -5.50
C ASN A 19 6.73 -22.93 -6.20
N THR A 20 7.29 -22.79 -7.41
CA THR A 20 7.41 -21.49 -8.12
C THR A 20 6.08 -20.77 -8.28
N GLU A 21 4.99 -21.48 -8.59
CA GLU A 21 3.66 -20.88 -8.76
C GLU A 21 3.11 -20.33 -7.44
N LEU A 22 3.26 -21.08 -6.34
CA LEU A 22 2.83 -20.67 -5.01
C LEU A 22 3.60 -19.43 -4.56
N ILE A 23 4.92 -19.44 -4.69
CA ILE A 23 5.81 -18.33 -4.36
C ILE A 23 5.45 -17.07 -5.16
N SER A 24 5.22 -17.22 -6.46
CA SER A 24 4.81 -16.12 -7.33
C SER A 24 3.47 -15.51 -6.96
N LYS A 25 2.50 -16.33 -6.55
CA LYS A 25 1.21 -15.86 -6.03
C LYS A 25 1.36 -15.13 -4.69
N GLN A 26 2.20 -15.65 -3.79
CA GLN A 26 2.47 -15.01 -2.51
C GLN A 26 3.19 -13.67 -2.68
N LEU A 27 4.10 -13.52 -3.64
CA LEU A 27 4.74 -12.26 -3.98
C LEU A 27 3.76 -11.26 -4.61
N ALA A 28 2.86 -11.71 -5.48
CA ALA A 28 1.92 -10.82 -6.16
C ALA A 28 0.76 -10.37 -5.26
N PHE A 29 0.25 -11.24 -4.38
CA PHE A 29 -0.96 -11.03 -3.59
C PHE A 29 -0.73 -11.21 -2.08
N GLY A 30 0.50 -11.15 -1.62
CA GLY A 30 0.85 -11.39 -0.21
C GLY A 30 0.49 -10.27 0.74
N THR A 31 0.35 -9.05 0.24
CA THR A 31 0.12 -7.86 1.08
C THR A 31 -1.33 -7.73 1.55
N PRO A 32 -1.57 -7.21 2.75
CA PRO A 32 -2.91 -7.03 3.30
C PRO A 32 -3.82 -6.17 2.44
N THR A 33 -3.29 -5.06 1.91
CA THR A 33 -4.05 -4.16 1.04
C THR A 33 -4.38 -4.83 -0.29
N VAL A 34 -3.39 -5.41 -0.99
CA VAL A 34 -3.59 -5.99 -2.32
C VAL A 34 -4.62 -7.11 -2.33
N ARG A 35 -4.70 -7.92 -1.27
CA ARG A 35 -5.73 -8.98 -1.13
C ARG A 35 -7.16 -8.46 -1.15
N ARG A 36 -7.37 -7.19 -0.79
CA ARG A 36 -8.70 -6.55 -0.73
C ARG A 36 -9.04 -5.81 -2.02
N LEU A 37 -8.04 -5.49 -2.87
CA LEU A 37 -8.21 -4.75 -4.11
C LEU A 37 -8.82 -5.58 -5.23
N THR A 38 -9.28 -4.92 -6.28
CA THR A 38 -9.74 -5.57 -7.50
C THR A 38 -8.53 -5.97 -8.34
N PRO A 39 -8.20 -7.27 -8.46
CA PRO A 39 -7.03 -7.70 -9.21
C PRO A 39 -7.28 -7.64 -10.72
N GLN A 40 -6.28 -7.18 -11.46
CA GLN A 40 -6.22 -7.26 -12.91
C GLN A 40 -4.93 -7.97 -13.31
N THR A 41 -5.07 -9.19 -13.80
CA THR A 41 -3.95 -10.06 -14.16
C THR A 41 -3.61 -9.96 -15.66
N GLY A 42 -2.44 -10.43 -16.05
CA GLY A 42 -2.02 -10.46 -17.46
C GLY A 42 -1.51 -9.13 -18.01
N ILE A 43 -1.17 -8.16 -17.14
CA ILE A 43 -0.64 -6.86 -17.56
C ILE A 43 0.88 -6.92 -17.62
N LYS A 44 1.44 -6.84 -18.83
CA LYS A 44 2.90 -6.83 -19.02
C LYS A 44 3.54 -5.47 -18.82
N THR A 45 2.89 -4.40 -19.28
CA THR A 45 3.38 -3.02 -19.16
C THR A 45 2.25 -2.07 -18.79
N SER A 46 1.16 -2.10 -19.53
CA SER A 46 -0.01 -1.26 -19.26
C SER A 46 -1.27 -1.92 -19.80
N ALA A 47 -2.40 -1.64 -19.17
CA ALA A 47 -3.72 -2.05 -19.63
C ALA A 47 -4.73 -0.92 -19.47
N ARG A 48 -5.71 -0.87 -20.37
CA ARG A 48 -6.80 0.10 -20.27
C ARG A 48 -7.96 -0.53 -19.50
N ILE A 49 -8.39 0.17 -18.47
CA ILE A 49 -9.59 -0.16 -17.71
C ILE A 49 -10.72 0.73 -18.25
N ASN A 50 -11.73 0.12 -18.87
CA ASN A 50 -12.84 0.87 -19.45
C ASN A 50 -14.00 0.97 -18.44
N PHE A 51 -14.56 2.16 -18.32
CA PHE A 51 -15.70 2.43 -17.45
C PHE A 51 -16.83 3.06 -18.23
N LEU A 52 -18.04 2.61 -17.97
CA LEU A 52 -19.25 3.17 -18.55
C LEU A 52 -19.90 4.10 -17.51
N ASN A 53 -19.92 5.39 -17.81
CA ASN A 53 -20.67 6.36 -17.02
C ASN A 53 -22.00 6.64 -17.73
N VAL A 54 -23.09 6.31 -17.06
CA VAL A 54 -24.44 6.46 -17.57
C VAL A 54 -25.21 7.44 -16.70
N ASN A 55 -25.65 8.52 -17.32
CA ASN A 55 -26.54 9.50 -16.70
C ASN A 55 -27.84 9.58 -17.52
N VAL A 56 -28.86 8.88 -17.05
CA VAL A 56 -30.17 8.84 -17.70
C VAL A 56 -31.22 9.33 -16.71
N PRO A 57 -31.71 10.57 -16.87
CA PRO A 57 -32.78 11.09 -16.02
C PRO A 57 -34.11 10.37 -16.35
N LEU A 58 -34.97 10.25 -15.34
CA LEU A 58 -36.33 9.78 -15.52
C LEU A 58 -37.13 10.84 -16.29
N GLN A 59 -37.95 10.39 -17.22
CA GLN A 59 -38.83 11.22 -18.04
C GLN A 59 -40.29 10.92 -17.76
N ASN A 60 -41.16 11.91 -18.05
CA ASN A 60 -42.60 11.68 -18.03
C ASN A 60 -43.00 10.70 -19.15
N GLY A 61 -43.65 9.59 -18.78
CA GLY A 61 -44.10 8.57 -19.72
C GLY A 61 -45.40 8.89 -20.45
N ILE A 62 -45.97 10.09 -20.24
CA ILE A 62 -47.20 10.51 -20.89
C ILE A 62 -46.88 11.19 -22.21
N GLY A 63 -47.32 10.60 -23.32
CA GLY A 63 -47.12 11.11 -24.68
C GLY A 63 -46.53 10.06 -25.63
N CYS A 64 -46.79 10.25 -26.93
CA CYS A 64 -46.25 9.41 -27.99
C CYS A 64 -44.97 10.04 -28.51
N GLY A 65 -43.94 9.22 -28.69
CA GLY A 65 -42.67 9.65 -29.30
C GLY A 65 -41.44 9.14 -28.54
N PHE A 66 -40.30 9.15 -29.21
CA PHE A 66 -39.01 8.80 -28.65
C PHE A 66 -38.19 10.09 -28.49
N THR A 67 -38.08 10.58 -27.26
CA THR A 67 -37.26 11.75 -26.91
C THR A 67 -36.14 11.31 -25.98
N PRO A 68 -35.00 10.90 -26.52
CA PRO A 68 -33.89 10.44 -25.70
C PRO A 68 -33.36 11.59 -24.82
N SER A 69 -33.26 11.34 -23.52
CA SER A 69 -32.57 12.24 -22.62
C SER A 69 -31.57 11.44 -21.79
N GLY A 70 -30.38 11.94 -21.71
CA GLY A 70 -29.28 11.28 -21.02
C GLY A 70 -28.08 11.00 -21.90
N THR A 71 -26.98 10.70 -21.26
CA THR A 71 -25.72 10.41 -21.89
C THR A 71 -25.12 9.14 -21.32
N ALA A 72 -24.55 8.32 -22.21
CA ALA A 72 -23.71 7.18 -21.83
C ALA A 72 -22.30 7.45 -22.41
N THR A 73 -21.34 7.70 -21.52
CA THR A 73 -19.96 7.97 -21.93
C THR A 73 -19.06 6.83 -21.49
N LEU A 74 -18.27 6.31 -22.42
CA LEU A 74 -17.24 5.34 -22.16
C LEU A 74 -15.94 6.11 -21.86
N THR A 75 -15.47 6.01 -20.63
CA THR A 75 -14.17 6.55 -20.21
C THR A 75 -13.19 5.42 -19.96
N ASN A 76 -11.91 5.69 -20.09
CA ASN A 76 -10.87 4.70 -19.80
C ASN A 76 -9.78 5.33 -18.94
N ARG A 77 -9.15 4.50 -18.12
CA ARG A 77 -7.92 4.79 -17.41
C ARG A 77 -6.88 3.73 -17.71
N THR A 78 -5.65 4.13 -17.75
CA THR A 78 -4.55 3.22 -18.01
C THR A 78 -3.89 2.88 -16.69
N ILE A 79 -3.89 1.58 -16.33
CA ILE A 79 -3.04 1.07 -15.28
C ILE A 79 -1.67 0.77 -15.87
N VAL A 80 -0.63 1.31 -15.27
CA VAL A 80 0.76 1.08 -15.65
C VAL A 80 1.40 0.18 -14.61
N THR A 81 2.08 -0.86 -15.07
CA THR A 81 2.82 -1.78 -14.18
C THR A 81 4.31 -1.69 -14.44
N ALA A 82 5.11 -1.66 -13.38
CA ALA A 82 6.55 -1.76 -13.45
C ALA A 82 7.02 -3.16 -13.08
N ILE A 83 8.17 -3.56 -13.62
CA ILE A 83 8.84 -4.81 -13.27
C ILE A 83 9.64 -4.57 -12.01
N LEU A 84 9.21 -5.17 -10.92
CA LEU A 84 9.95 -5.18 -9.66
C LEU A 84 10.88 -6.39 -9.61
N LYS A 85 12.02 -6.24 -8.95
CA LYS A 85 12.97 -7.33 -8.73
C LYS A 85 13.53 -7.28 -7.31
N LYS A 86 13.76 -8.46 -6.75
CA LYS A 86 14.53 -8.65 -5.51
C LYS A 86 15.66 -9.60 -5.82
N GLU A 87 16.89 -9.18 -5.54
CA GLU A 87 18.09 -9.99 -5.75
C GLU A 87 18.87 -10.04 -4.44
N ILE A 88 19.09 -11.24 -3.92
CA ILE A 88 19.75 -11.47 -2.62
C ILE A 88 20.85 -12.50 -2.82
N LYS A 89 21.98 -12.27 -2.18
CA LYS A 89 23.08 -13.25 -2.04
C LYS A 89 23.03 -13.85 -0.65
N VAL A 90 22.99 -15.15 -0.55
CA VAL A 90 22.97 -15.88 0.72
C VAL A 90 24.12 -16.86 0.74
N CYS A 91 25.03 -16.72 1.71
CA CYS A 91 26.14 -17.66 1.88
C CYS A 91 25.68 -18.90 2.65
N PRO A 92 26.05 -20.12 2.22
CA PRO A 92 25.71 -21.36 2.92
C PRO A 92 26.15 -21.38 4.39
N ASP A 93 27.33 -20.85 4.69
CA ASP A 93 27.86 -20.80 6.05
C ASP A 93 26.99 -19.97 7.01
N THR A 94 26.36 -18.89 6.52
CA THR A 94 25.43 -18.10 7.34
C THR A 94 24.11 -18.83 7.58
N LEU A 95 23.69 -19.68 6.65
CA LEU A 95 22.52 -20.53 6.81
C LEU A 95 22.73 -21.61 7.86
N LEU A 96 23.91 -22.25 7.86
CA LEU A 96 24.28 -23.25 8.87
C LEU A 96 24.29 -22.66 10.29
N GLY A 97 24.71 -21.41 10.45
CA GLY A 97 24.65 -20.70 11.73
C GLY A 97 23.23 -20.41 12.22
N LYS A 98 22.26 -20.31 11.30
CA LYS A 98 20.86 -20.05 11.60
C LYS A 98 20.03 -21.33 11.86
N TRP A 99 20.50 -22.47 11.45
CA TRP A 99 19.79 -23.76 11.62
C TRP A 99 19.43 -24.08 13.07
N PRO A 100 20.34 -23.98 14.06
CA PRO A 100 19.99 -24.22 15.46
C PRO A 100 18.96 -23.22 16.00
N GLU A 101 19.01 -21.96 15.54
CA GLU A 101 18.04 -20.94 15.92
C GLU A 101 16.64 -21.26 15.37
N TYR A 102 16.56 -21.76 14.15
CA TYR A 102 15.34 -22.23 13.52
C TYR A 102 14.74 -23.44 14.29
N GLU A 103 15.54 -24.45 14.64
CA GLU A 103 15.08 -25.60 15.40
C GLU A 103 14.52 -25.24 16.78
N VAL A 104 15.05 -24.21 17.43
CA VAL A 104 14.56 -23.73 18.73
C VAL A 104 13.20 -23.03 18.60
N ARG A 105 12.96 -22.33 17.51
CA ARG A 105 11.70 -21.60 17.28
C ARG A 105 10.52 -22.48 16.95
N ILE A 106 10.76 -23.68 16.40
CA ILE A 106 9.70 -24.61 15.99
C ILE A 106 9.43 -25.63 17.10
N PRO A 107 8.16 -25.89 17.42
CA PRO A 107 7.76 -26.98 18.31
C PRO A 107 8.39 -28.31 17.86
N ALA A 108 8.83 -29.11 18.82
CA ALA A 108 9.57 -30.35 18.57
C ALA A 108 8.82 -31.35 17.66
N ASP A 109 7.50 -31.32 17.68
CA ASP A 109 6.61 -32.16 16.88
C ASP A 109 6.47 -31.68 15.41
N GLN A 110 6.95 -30.49 15.10
CA GLN A 110 6.85 -29.87 13.74
C GLN A 110 8.20 -29.72 13.03
N ARG A 111 9.32 -30.01 13.70
CA ARG A 111 10.68 -29.84 13.15
C ARG A 111 10.95 -30.67 11.91
N ASP A 112 10.37 -31.84 11.83
CA ASP A 112 10.54 -32.77 10.70
C ASP A 112 9.55 -32.46 9.53
N ILE A 113 8.57 -31.60 9.76
CA ILE A 113 7.48 -31.32 8.81
C ILE A 113 7.75 -30.08 7.96
N LEU A 114 8.46 -29.09 8.52
CA LEU A 114 8.76 -27.84 7.85
C LEU A 114 10.22 -27.83 7.39
N PRO A 115 10.48 -27.97 6.07
CA PRO A 115 11.83 -27.87 5.55
C PRO A 115 12.38 -26.45 5.73
N PHE A 116 13.65 -26.34 6.06
CA PHE A 116 14.35 -25.07 6.25
C PHE A 116 14.25 -24.16 5.02
N GLU A 117 14.21 -24.74 3.84
CA GLU A 117 14.04 -24.04 2.56
C GLU A 117 12.71 -23.27 2.50
N ALA A 118 11.63 -23.87 3.00
CA ALA A 118 10.33 -23.22 3.10
C ALA A 118 10.37 -22.01 4.04
N TYR A 119 11.03 -22.16 5.19
CA TYR A 119 11.20 -21.09 6.15
C TYR A 119 12.00 -19.91 5.56
N LEU A 120 13.15 -20.18 4.94
CA LEU A 120 13.98 -19.15 4.32
C LEU A 120 13.23 -18.37 3.23
N VAL A 121 12.53 -19.08 2.35
CA VAL A 121 11.74 -18.46 1.28
C VAL A 121 10.58 -17.66 1.88
N ALA A 122 9.92 -18.14 2.92
CA ALA A 122 8.82 -17.45 3.59
C ALA A 122 9.28 -16.12 4.24
N GLU A 123 10.45 -16.09 4.88
CA GLU A 123 11.04 -14.86 5.46
C GLU A 123 11.35 -13.82 4.37
N ILE A 124 11.93 -14.25 3.23
CA ILE A 124 12.19 -13.35 2.11
C ILE A 124 10.89 -12.79 1.51
N ILE A 125 9.85 -13.62 1.41
CA ILE A 125 8.54 -13.20 0.91
C ILE A 125 7.88 -12.22 1.88
N ALA A 126 7.95 -12.47 3.19
CA ALA A 126 7.38 -11.59 4.21
C ALA A 126 7.98 -10.19 4.14
N GLU A 127 9.30 -10.08 4.12
CA GLU A 127 10.04 -8.83 3.95
C GLU A 127 9.69 -8.12 2.63
N THR A 128 9.57 -8.89 1.55
CA THR A 128 9.22 -8.33 0.23
C THR A 128 7.79 -7.79 0.22
N ASN A 129 6.86 -8.47 0.87
CA ASN A 129 5.47 -8.03 0.98
C ASN A 129 5.32 -6.77 1.83
N GLU A 130 6.10 -6.60 2.89
CA GLU A 130 6.12 -5.39 3.70
C GLU A 130 6.57 -4.17 2.87
N GLN A 131 7.65 -4.33 2.10
CA GLN A 131 8.11 -3.28 1.18
C GLN A 131 7.10 -2.99 0.06
N LEU A 132 6.46 -4.03 -0.49
CA LEU A 132 5.43 -3.86 -1.52
C LEU A 132 4.19 -3.15 -0.95
N GLU A 133 3.80 -3.45 0.29
CA GLU A 133 2.68 -2.77 0.94
C GLU A 133 2.93 -1.27 1.06
N THR A 134 4.13 -0.88 1.50
CA THR A 134 4.54 0.53 1.56
C THR A 134 4.56 1.17 0.17
N LEU A 135 5.12 0.49 -0.82
CA LEU A 135 5.22 0.98 -2.19
C LEU A 135 3.84 1.18 -2.85
N VAL A 136 2.88 0.30 -2.61
CA VAL A 136 1.50 0.40 -3.11
C VAL A 136 0.79 1.66 -2.60
N TRP A 137 1.11 2.12 -1.40
CA TRP A 137 0.53 3.35 -0.83
C TRP A 137 1.35 4.59 -1.12
N GLN A 138 2.66 4.56 -0.83
CA GLN A 138 3.54 5.73 -0.78
C GLN A 138 4.44 5.88 -2.02
N GLY A 139 4.40 4.94 -2.97
CA GLY A 139 5.19 5.04 -4.19
C GLY A 139 4.88 6.32 -4.97
N ASP A 140 5.92 6.95 -5.52
CA ASP A 140 5.81 8.17 -6.33
C ASP A 140 6.97 8.18 -7.32
N THR A 141 6.64 8.08 -8.60
CA THR A 141 7.66 8.04 -9.68
C THR A 141 8.28 9.42 -9.96
N VAL A 142 7.66 10.50 -9.50
CA VAL A 142 8.10 11.88 -9.71
C VAL A 142 8.96 12.37 -8.55
N ASN A 143 8.47 12.22 -7.31
CA ASN A 143 9.11 12.77 -6.12
C ASN A 143 9.76 11.69 -5.24
N GLY A 144 9.48 10.42 -5.48
CA GLY A 144 10.04 9.30 -4.71
C GLY A 144 11.53 9.13 -4.93
N THR A 145 12.22 8.58 -3.94
CA THR A 145 13.63 8.25 -4.00
C THR A 145 13.85 6.74 -3.80
N GLY A 146 14.83 6.17 -4.49
CA GLY A 146 15.17 4.75 -4.37
C GLY A 146 14.01 3.84 -4.75
N ASP A 147 13.60 2.96 -3.83
CA ASP A 147 12.55 1.98 -4.09
C ASP A 147 11.16 2.61 -4.24
N MET A 148 10.92 3.80 -3.64
CA MET A 148 9.64 4.50 -3.74
C MET A 148 9.39 5.14 -5.11
N ALA A 149 10.41 5.28 -5.96
CA ALA A 149 10.30 5.82 -7.32
C ALA A 149 9.92 4.75 -8.38
N LEU A 150 9.60 3.52 -7.98
CA LEU A 150 9.38 2.41 -8.91
C LEU A 150 7.97 2.38 -9.52
N ILE A 151 6.96 2.73 -8.75
CA ILE A 151 5.55 2.83 -9.18
C ILE A 151 4.86 3.99 -8.46
N ASP A 152 3.79 4.50 -9.07
CA ASP A 152 2.90 5.44 -8.38
C ASP A 152 1.94 4.66 -7.48
N GLY A 153 1.95 5.00 -6.20
CA GLY A 153 1.03 4.47 -5.19
C GLY A 153 -0.30 5.22 -5.16
N PHE A 154 -1.22 4.75 -4.33
CA PHE A 154 -2.54 5.37 -4.22
C PHE A 154 -2.50 6.83 -3.75
N LEU A 155 -1.55 7.20 -2.87
CA LEU A 155 -1.41 8.58 -2.41
C LEU A 155 -0.96 9.51 -3.55
N ALA A 156 0.05 9.12 -4.32
CA ALA A 156 0.53 9.89 -5.47
C ALA A 156 -0.54 10.03 -6.55
N ILE A 157 -1.25 8.93 -6.88
CA ILE A 157 -2.35 8.96 -7.84
C ILE A 157 -3.47 9.88 -7.37
N ALA A 158 -3.88 9.78 -6.10
CA ALA A 158 -4.97 10.58 -5.56
C ALA A 158 -4.62 12.08 -5.50
N SER A 159 -3.40 12.42 -5.12
CA SER A 159 -2.93 13.82 -5.06
C SER A 159 -2.78 14.48 -6.43
N ALA A 160 -2.43 13.70 -7.46
CA ALA A 160 -2.29 14.20 -8.83
C ALA A 160 -3.62 14.42 -9.56
N GLU A 161 -4.71 13.81 -9.07
CA GLU A 161 -6.00 13.81 -9.76
C GLU A 161 -6.95 14.90 -9.24
N ALA A 162 -7.28 15.87 -10.06
CA ALA A 162 -8.17 16.99 -9.70
C ALA A 162 -9.59 16.58 -9.27
N GLY A 163 -10.01 15.34 -9.54
CA GLY A 163 -11.32 14.82 -9.11
C GLY A 163 -11.34 14.28 -7.69
N THR A 164 -10.19 14.06 -7.06
CA THR A 164 -10.10 13.58 -5.68
C THR A 164 -10.61 14.65 -4.71
N VAL A 165 -11.34 14.22 -3.68
CA VAL A 165 -11.82 15.12 -2.63
C VAL A 165 -10.73 15.26 -1.57
N ASP A 166 -10.10 16.44 -1.50
CA ASP A 166 -9.07 16.72 -0.50
C ASP A 166 -9.69 17.24 0.80
N VAL A 167 -9.22 16.72 1.92
CA VAL A 167 -9.67 17.07 3.27
C VAL A 167 -8.48 17.40 4.14
N THR A 168 -8.46 18.57 4.74
CA THR A 168 -7.47 18.92 5.76
C THR A 168 -8.04 18.62 7.15
N ILE A 169 -7.40 17.72 7.87
CA ILE A 169 -7.73 17.39 9.26
C ILE A 169 -6.98 18.35 10.17
N PRO A 170 -7.68 19.13 11.03
CA PRO A 170 -7.01 20.08 11.92
C PRO A 170 -6.01 19.39 12.85
N SER A 171 -4.88 20.05 13.12
CA SER A 171 -3.89 19.58 14.08
C SER A 171 -4.52 19.33 15.46
N GLY A 172 -4.09 18.27 16.14
CA GLY A 172 -4.64 17.88 17.44
C GLY A 172 -6.04 17.25 17.39
N SER A 173 -6.55 16.94 16.21
CA SER A 173 -7.79 16.16 16.08
C SER A 173 -7.59 14.74 16.56
N SER A 174 -8.57 14.19 17.29
CA SER A 174 -8.58 12.78 17.67
C SER A 174 -8.77 11.89 16.46
N ALA A 175 -8.35 10.62 16.53
CA ALA A 175 -8.48 9.66 15.44
C ALA A 175 -9.93 9.46 14.99
N LEU A 176 -10.87 9.42 15.92
CA LEU A 176 -12.30 9.34 15.63
C LEU A 176 -12.79 10.57 14.88
N LYS A 177 -12.33 11.77 15.26
CA LYS A 177 -12.71 13.02 14.61
C LYS A 177 -12.14 13.11 13.20
N ALA A 178 -10.90 12.63 13.02
CA ALA A 178 -10.24 12.54 11.72
C ALA A 178 -10.99 11.63 10.75
N VAL A 179 -11.33 10.41 11.16
CA VAL A 179 -12.12 9.46 10.36
C VAL A 179 -13.52 10.03 10.03
N ARG A 180 -14.16 10.69 10.99
CA ARG A 180 -15.46 11.36 10.74
C ARG A 180 -15.35 12.47 9.70
N SER A 181 -14.25 13.23 9.68
CA SER A 181 -14.02 14.26 8.65
C SER A 181 -13.91 13.65 7.25
N VAL A 182 -13.20 12.52 7.12
CA VAL A 182 -13.14 11.77 5.86
C VAL A 182 -14.53 11.30 5.40
N ILE A 183 -15.31 10.74 6.32
CA ILE A 183 -16.67 10.26 6.01
C ILE A 183 -17.60 11.42 5.63
N ALA A 184 -17.50 12.55 6.32
CA ALA A 184 -18.34 13.73 6.05
C ALA A 184 -18.05 14.37 4.68
N ALA A 185 -16.80 14.26 4.21
CA ALA A 185 -16.39 14.74 2.89
C ALA A 185 -16.76 13.77 1.76
N ALA A 186 -16.99 12.50 2.09
CA ALA A 186 -17.34 11.50 1.09
C ALA A 186 -18.72 11.78 0.48
N PRO A 187 -18.88 11.66 -0.85
CA PRO A 187 -20.17 11.79 -1.49
C PRO A 187 -21.20 10.83 -0.89
N ALA A 188 -22.37 11.34 -0.49
CA ALA A 188 -23.41 10.58 0.22
C ALA A 188 -23.86 9.29 -0.54
N LYS A 189 -23.71 9.29 -1.87
CA LYS A 189 -23.97 8.13 -2.72
C LYS A 189 -23.02 6.98 -2.41
N LEU A 190 -21.74 7.26 -2.13
CA LEU A 190 -20.71 6.25 -1.88
C LEU A 190 -20.86 5.57 -0.52
N LEU A 191 -21.32 6.32 0.49
CA LEU A 191 -21.54 5.79 1.84
C LEU A 191 -22.52 4.61 1.85
N ARG A 192 -23.50 4.61 0.93
CA ARG A 192 -24.47 3.51 0.78
C ARG A 192 -23.91 2.28 0.07
N HIS A 193 -22.80 2.43 -0.68
CA HIS A 193 -22.20 1.37 -1.49
C HIS A 193 -21.00 0.69 -0.85
N GLY A 194 -20.79 0.87 0.47
CA GLY A 194 -19.72 0.21 1.21
C GLY A 194 -18.40 0.96 1.11
N PHE A 195 -18.45 2.27 1.32
CA PHE A 195 -17.27 3.13 1.45
C PHE A 195 -16.36 2.63 2.57
N LYS A 196 -15.05 2.61 2.28
CA LYS A 196 -14.00 2.18 3.20
C LYS A 196 -13.05 3.33 3.47
N VAL A 197 -12.51 3.37 4.68
CA VAL A 197 -11.46 4.33 5.06
C VAL A 197 -10.21 3.54 5.45
N PHE A 198 -9.12 3.83 4.79
CA PHE A 198 -7.81 3.26 5.09
C PHE A 198 -7.05 4.23 5.98
N VAL A 199 -6.52 3.72 7.06
CA VAL A 199 -5.77 4.50 8.05
C VAL A 199 -4.47 3.80 8.40
N SER A 200 -3.51 4.56 8.93
CA SER A 200 -2.26 3.99 9.42
C SER A 200 -2.49 3.09 10.65
N PRO A 201 -1.60 2.14 10.95
CA PRO A 201 -1.69 1.32 12.16
C PRO A 201 -1.76 2.14 13.44
N GLU A 202 -1.05 3.27 13.48
CA GLU A 202 -1.01 4.20 14.61
C GLU A 202 -2.40 4.83 14.84
N ASP A 203 -3.00 5.34 13.76
CA ASP A 203 -4.34 5.93 13.81
C ASP A 203 -5.42 4.91 14.10
N PHE A 204 -5.27 3.69 13.56
CA PHE A 204 -6.20 2.59 13.82
C PHE A 204 -6.20 2.21 15.29
N THR A 205 -5.02 2.11 15.90
CA THR A 205 -4.87 1.80 17.32
C THR A 205 -5.44 2.92 18.18
N ALA A 206 -5.15 4.18 17.86
CA ALA A 206 -5.70 5.34 18.54
C ALA A 206 -7.24 5.37 18.47
N LEU A 207 -7.80 5.09 17.27
CA LEU A 207 -9.24 4.99 17.07
C LEU A 207 -9.88 3.89 17.93
N ALA A 208 -9.22 2.71 17.98
CA ALA A 208 -9.72 1.59 18.79
C ALA A 208 -9.77 1.97 20.28
N PHE A 209 -8.74 2.61 20.81
CA PHE A 209 -8.72 3.08 22.21
C PHE A 209 -9.78 4.15 22.46
N GLU A 210 -9.94 5.14 21.60
CA GLU A 210 -11.00 6.15 21.73
C GLU A 210 -12.42 5.53 21.76
N LEU A 211 -12.65 4.47 20.97
CA LEU A 211 -13.94 3.78 20.97
C LEU A 211 -14.16 2.96 22.25
N VAL A 212 -13.10 2.37 22.81
CA VAL A 212 -13.16 1.67 24.11
C VAL A 212 -13.46 2.68 25.23
N ASP A 213 -12.75 3.80 25.29
CA ASP A 213 -12.91 4.85 26.31
C ASP A 213 -14.30 5.47 26.25
N ALA A 214 -14.86 5.62 25.05
CA ALA A 214 -16.23 6.10 24.85
C ALA A 214 -17.29 5.01 25.10
N ASN A 215 -16.92 3.79 25.47
CA ASN A 215 -17.79 2.61 25.64
C ASN A 215 -18.66 2.31 24.40
N LEU A 216 -18.11 2.59 23.21
CA LEU A 216 -18.74 2.36 21.91
C LEU A 216 -18.21 1.11 21.20
N TYR A 217 -17.25 0.44 21.80
CA TYR A 217 -16.62 -0.74 21.22
C TYR A 217 -17.36 -2.00 21.65
N HIS A 218 -17.95 -2.69 20.68
CA HIS A 218 -18.49 -4.03 20.88
C HIS A 218 -17.43 -5.06 20.53
N PHE A 219 -16.78 -5.59 21.54
CA PHE A 219 -15.76 -6.61 21.38
C PHE A 219 -16.36 -7.89 20.80
N ASN A 220 -15.90 -8.27 19.61
CA ASN A 220 -16.16 -9.59 19.03
C ASN A 220 -14.86 -10.40 19.05
N PRO A 221 -14.75 -11.40 19.93
CA PRO A 221 -13.50 -12.17 20.08
C PRO A 221 -13.07 -12.95 18.83
N GLY A 222 -13.97 -13.13 17.86
CA GLY A 222 -13.69 -13.84 16.61
C GLY A 222 -13.47 -12.90 15.40
N ALA A 223 -13.50 -11.58 15.59
CA ALA A 223 -13.28 -10.65 14.48
C ALA A 223 -11.78 -10.40 14.28
N PRO A 224 -11.30 -10.38 13.03
CA PRO A 224 -9.93 -9.97 12.75
C PRO A 224 -9.70 -8.52 13.19
N VAL A 225 -8.53 -8.26 13.78
CA VAL A 225 -8.14 -6.94 14.31
C VAL A 225 -7.81 -5.93 13.19
N ASP A 226 -7.87 -6.34 11.93
CA ASP A 226 -7.46 -5.55 10.76
C ASP A 226 -8.51 -4.56 10.26
N SER A 227 -9.73 -4.64 10.74
CA SER A 227 -10.79 -3.73 10.33
C SER A 227 -11.83 -3.52 11.43
N LEU A 228 -12.44 -2.35 11.43
CA LEU A 228 -13.43 -1.92 12.43
C LEU A 228 -14.57 -1.18 11.74
N ILE A 229 -15.80 -1.53 12.07
CA ILE A 229 -16.98 -0.79 11.61
C ILE A 229 -17.23 0.36 12.57
N LEU A 230 -17.28 1.59 12.05
CA LEU A 230 -17.54 2.76 12.88
C LEU A 230 -18.97 2.73 13.42
N PRO A 231 -19.18 2.81 14.76
CA PRO A 231 -20.50 2.78 15.36
C PRO A 231 -21.44 3.85 14.80
N GLY A 232 -22.67 3.43 14.49
CA GLY A 232 -23.69 4.31 13.90
C GLY A 232 -23.55 4.54 12.40
N THR A 233 -22.59 3.92 11.75
CA THR A 233 -22.36 4.00 10.30
C THR A 233 -22.18 2.60 9.69
N ASN A 234 -22.23 2.53 8.36
CA ASN A 234 -21.88 1.31 7.61
C ASN A 234 -20.48 1.39 7.00
N VAL A 235 -19.63 2.28 7.54
CA VAL A 235 -18.27 2.51 7.04
C VAL A 235 -17.31 1.64 7.82
N GLU A 236 -16.55 0.86 7.10
CA GLU A 236 -15.44 0.04 7.64
C GLU A 236 -14.15 0.84 7.56
N VAL A 237 -13.46 0.94 8.68
CA VAL A 237 -12.11 1.48 8.79
C VAL A 237 -11.14 0.31 8.72
N ILE A 238 -10.20 0.37 7.81
CA ILE A 238 -9.25 -0.70 7.50
C ILE A 238 -7.86 -0.24 7.91
N ASN A 239 -7.17 -1.09 8.66
CA ASN A 239 -5.76 -0.91 8.95
C ASN A 239 -4.94 -1.17 7.68
N ALA A 240 -4.19 -0.16 7.24
CA ALA A 240 -3.29 -0.22 6.09
C ALA A 240 -1.84 0.00 6.54
N PRO A 241 -1.06 -1.07 6.74
CA PRO A 241 0.33 -0.96 7.19
C PRO A 241 1.20 -0.07 6.30
N GLY A 242 0.93 -0.03 4.99
CA GLY A 242 1.65 0.81 4.06
C GLY A 242 1.42 2.32 4.23
N LEU A 243 0.47 2.75 5.07
CA LEU A 243 0.28 4.14 5.47
C LEU A 243 1.05 4.51 6.75
N SER A 244 1.77 3.56 7.36
CA SER A 244 2.57 3.84 8.57
C SER A 244 3.59 4.95 8.32
N GLY A 245 3.75 5.83 9.31
CA GLY A 245 4.64 6.99 9.21
C GLY A 245 4.16 8.11 8.29
N THR A 246 2.93 8.01 7.74
CA THR A 246 2.32 9.07 6.95
C THR A 246 1.20 9.75 7.73
N ASP A 247 0.93 11.01 7.40
CA ASP A 247 -0.20 11.77 7.95
C ASP A 247 -1.43 11.74 7.05
N TYR A 248 -1.50 10.74 6.18
CA TYR A 248 -2.60 10.57 5.25
C TYR A 248 -3.61 9.53 5.70
N MET A 249 -4.89 9.80 5.40
CA MET A 249 -5.97 8.83 5.42
C MET A 249 -6.60 8.79 4.03
N PHE A 250 -6.97 7.62 3.58
CA PHE A 250 -7.54 7.45 2.24
C PHE A 250 -8.92 6.79 2.32
N GLY A 251 -9.91 7.39 1.67
CA GLY A 251 -11.26 6.87 1.60
C GLY A 251 -11.66 6.53 0.16
N SER A 252 -12.16 5.31 -0.08
CA SER A 252 -12.70 4.92 -1.39
C SER A 252 -13.56 3.66 -1.31
N LEU A 253 -14.10 3.24 -2.45
CA LEU A 253 -14.70 1.91 -2.61
C LEU A 253 -13.62 0.91 -3.06
N LEU A 254 -13.62 -0.31 -2.52
CA LEU A 254 -12.67 -1.36 -2.95
C LEU A 254 -12.79 -1.65 -4.45
N LYS A 255 -14.00 -1.57 -5.01
CA LYS A 255 -14.23 -1.74 -6.45
C LYS A 255 -13.64 -0.64 -7.33
N ASN A 256 -13.28 0.48 -6.72
CA ASN A 256 -12.65 1.61 -7.40
C ASN A 256 -11.13 1.49 -7.45
N MET A 257 -10.56 0.62 -6.63
CA MET A 257 -9.13 0.44 -6.47
C MET A 257 -8.67 -0.82 -7.20
N TYR A 258 -7.79 -0.66 -8.17
CA TYR A 258 -7.28 -1.74 -9.01
C TYR A 258 -5.82 -2.03 -8.71
N TYR A 259 -5.49 -3.31 -8.70
CA TYR A 259 -4.11 -3.79 -8.63
C TYR A 259 -3.78 -4.57 -9.89
N GLY A 260 -2.79 -4.10 -10.63
CA GLY A 260 -2.32 -4.72 -11.86
C GLY A 260 -1.09 -5.59 -11.63
N THR A 261 -1.15 -6.82 -12.10
CA THR A 261 -0.02 -7.74 -12.05
C THR A 261 -0.01 -8.64 -13.28
N ASP A 262 1.14 -9.23 -13.55
CA ASP A 262 1.27 -10.29 -14.54
C ASP A 262 1.75 -11.55 -13.81
N VAL A 263 0.86 -12.50 -13.60
CA VAL A 263 1.17 -13.80 -12.98
C VAL A 263 1.51 -14.86 -14.04
N GLU A 264 1.21 -14.57 -15.32
CA GLU A 264 1.52 -15.48 -16.42
C GLU A 264 3.02 -15.61 -16.64
N GLY A 265 3.54 -16.82 -16.78
CA GLY A 265 4.95 -17.10 -16.99
C GLY A 265 5.79 -17.06 -15.71
N ALA A 266 5.18 -17.39 -14.58
CA ALA A 266 5.83 -17.40 -13.25
C ALA A 266 7.11 -18.27 -13.18
N GLU A 267 7.23 -19.29 -14.00
CA GLU A 267 8.35 -20.25 -14.00
C GLU A 267 9.74 -19.61 -14.18
N ASN A 268 9.84 -18.48 -14.87
CA ASN A 268 11.09 -17.76 -15.07
C ASN A 268 11.32 -16.59 -14.11
N ARG A 269 10.40 -16.33 -13.20
CA ARG A 269 10.41 -15.14 -12.34
C ARG A 269 11.02 -15.39 -10.98
N VAL A 270 11.00 -16.63 -10.53
CA VAL A 270 11.61 -17.06 -9.28
C VAL A 270 12.75 -18.01 -9.63
N LYS A 271 13.97 -17.63 -9.27
CA LYS A 271 15.16 -18.46 -9.51
C LYS A 271 16.06 -18.42 -8.29
N ILE A 272 16.54 -19.58 -7.89
CA ILE A 272 17.64 -19.74 -6.96
C ILE A 272 18.71 -20.56 -7.66
N VAL A 273 19.92 -20.02 -7.72
CA VAL A 273 21.08 -20.66 -8.37
C VAL A 273 22.24 -20.60 -7.39
N TYR A 274 22.91 -21.72 -7.20
CA TYR A 274 24.17 -21.77 -6.47
C TYR A 274 25.34 -21.43 -7.41
N ASP A 275 26.16 -20.49 -7.00
CA ASP A 275 27.41 -20.11 -7.69
C ASP A 275 28.58 -20.82 -7.01
N GLU A 276 29.07 -21.88 -7.63
CA GLU A 276 30.17 -22.70 -7.13
C GLU A 276 31.51 -21.96 -7.04
N ILE A 277 31.70 -20.88 -7.81
CA ILE A 277 32.95 -20.13 -7.83
C ILE A 277 33.04 -19.18 -6.63
N ASN A 278 31.90 -18.58 -6.27
CA ASN A 278 31.85 -17.56 -5.23
C ASN A 278 31.18 -18.05 -3.95
N ASP A 279 30.78 -19.31 -3.90
CA ASP A 279 30.15 -20.00 -2.76
C ASP A 279 28.96 -19.24 -2.15
N TYR A 280 27.99 -18.89 -3.00
CA TYR A 280 26.73 -18.30 -2.54
C TYR A 280 25.52 -18.74 -3.36
N PHE A 281 24.34 -18.66 -2.74
CA PHE A 281 23.07 -18.74 -3.44
C PHE A 281 22.67 -17.36 -3.99
N ALA A 282 22.47 -17.27 -5.29
CA ALA A 282 21.82 -16.13 -5.94
C ALA A 282 20.31 -16.36 -5.96
N VAL A 283 19.59 -15.64 -5.13
CA VAL A 283 18.12 -15.65 -5.08
C VAL A 283 17.60 -14.47 -5.87
N LYS A 284 16.71 -14.73 -6.83
CA LYS A 284 16.15 -13.72 -7.70
C LYS A 284 14.65 -13.90 -7.85
N PHE A 285 13.89 -12.87 -7.46
CA PHE A 285 12.47 -12.75 -7.69
C PHE A 285 12.18 -11.61 -8.66
N ARG A 286 11.20 -11.82 -9.54
CA ARG A 286 10.69 -10.78 -10.45
C ARG A 286 9.17 -10.88 -10.55
N TRP A 287 8.48 -9.75 -10.46
CA TRP A 287 7.04 -9.66 -10.67
C TRP A 287 6.67 -8.29 -11.21
N ASN A 288 5.48 -8.18 -11.78
CA ASN A 288 4.93 -6.90 -12.21
C ASN A 288 3.96 -6.41 -11.15
N SER A 289 4.03 -5.13 -10.82
CA SER A 289 3.12 -4.49 -9.88
C SER A 289 2.76 -3.10 -10.36
N GLY A 290 1.53 -2.69 -10.12
CA GLY A 290 1.04 -1.34 -10.38
C GLY A 290 -0.36 -1.18 -9.80
N VAL A 291 -0.71 0.04 -9.43
CA VAL A 291 -2.03 0.37 -8.90
C VAL A 291 -2.70 1.47 -9.71
N GLN A 292 -4.02 1.53 -9.66
CA GLN A 292 -4.79 2.59 -10.30
C GLN A 292 -6.17 2.74 -9.66
N VAL A 293 -6.70 3.96 -9.67
CA VAL A 293 -8.08 4.27 -9.29
C VAL A 293 -8.93 4.48 -10.52
N ALA A 294 -10.12 3.88 -10.54
CA ALA A 294 -11.03 4.02 -11.66
C ALA A 294 -11.65 5.42 -11.75
N PHE A 295 -12.24 5.87 -10.65
CA PHE A 295 -12.94 7.14 -10.53
C PHE A 295 -12.31 7.97 -9.40
N PRO A 296 -11.56 9.03 -9.71
CA PRO A 296 -10.98 9.92 -8.71
C PRO A 296 -12.04 10.58 -7.82
N ASP A 297 -13.18 10.97 -8.40
CA ASP A 297 -14.32 11.58 -7.68
C ASP A 297 -14.88 10.68 -6.55
N TRP A 298 -14.48 9.42 -6.52
CA TRP A 298 -14.86 8.46 -5.48
C TRP A 298 -13.76 8.27 -4.43
N CYS A 299 -12.71 9.03 -4.52
CA CYS A 299 -11.61 9.02 -3.58
C CYS A 299 -11.65 10.26 -2.69
N VAL A 300 -11.37 10.06 -1.43
CA VAL A 300 -11.15 11.11 -0.44
C VAL A 300 -9.74 10.97 0.08
N LEU A 301 -8.92 11.98 -0.12
CA LEU A 301 -7.59 12.06 0.44
C LEU A 301 -7.62 13.05 1.62
N ALA A 302 -7.33 12.55 2.81
CA ALA A 302 -7.28 13.40 3.99
C ALA A 302 -5.85 13.52 4.49
N THR A 303 -5.43 14.75 4.79
CA THR A 303 -4.09 15.09 5.29
C THR A 303 -4.21 15.75 6.65
N LYS A 304 -3.42 15.33 7.63
CA LYS A 304 -3.35 15.99 8.93
C LYS A 304 -2.60 17.32 8.81
N ALA A 305 -3.20 18.39 9.31
CA ALA A 305 -2.54 19.70 9.35
C ALA A 305 -1.35 19.64 10.31
N GLY A 306 -0.18 19.96 9.82
CA GLY A 306 1.09 19.87 10.56
C GLY A 306 2.11 18.98 9.88
N SER A 307 1.70 18.12 8.98
CA SER A 307 2.59 17.42 8.07
C SER A 307 2.67 18.17 6.75
N ILE A 308 3.77 18.83 6.54
CA ILE A 308 4.08 19.45 5.25
C ILE A 308 4.71 18.37 4.39
N VAL A 309 3.89 17.57 3.74
CA VAL A 309 4.31 16.88 2.53
C VAL A 309 3.65 17.61 1.38
N SER A 310 4.25 18.73 1.01
CA SER A 310 4.04 19.33 -0.29
C SER A 310 4.53 18.38 -1.38
N PRO A 311 3.84 18.24 -2.52
CA PRO A 311 4.44 17.64 -3.71
C PRO A 311 5.77 18.32 -4.12
N ASP A 312 5.99 19.56 -3.62
CA ASP A 312 7.21 20.36 -3.76
C ASP A 312 7.94 20.47 -2.41
N GLY A 313 8.32 19.34 -1.80
CA GLY A 313 8.95 19.30 -0.47
C GLY A 313 10.18 20.21 -0.28
N ASP A 314 10.89 20.53 -1.35
CA ASP A 314 12.04 21.44 -1.33
C ASP A 314 11.64 22.92 -1.33
N ALA A 315 10.51 23.32 -1.91
CA ALA A 315 10.08 24.71 -1.98
C ALA A 315 9.56 25.22 -0.62
N ALA A 316 8.87 24.38 0.15
CA ALA A 316 8.35 24.75 1.48
C ALA A 316 9.48 24.83 2.52
N LEU A 317 10.46 23.92 2.47
CA LEU A 317 11.66 23.98 3.31
C LEU A 317 12.53 25.20 2.96
N ALA A 318 12.64 25.55 1.68
CA ALA A 318 13.33 26.77 1.25
C ALA A 318 12.62 28.04 1.71
N ALA A 319 11.28 28.09 1.71
CA ALA A 319 10.50 29.22 2.21
C ALA A 319 10.62 29.39 3.75
N ILE A 320 10.65 28.29 4.50
CA ILE A 320 10.88 28.32 5.95
C ILE A 320 12.31 28.76 6.26
N ALA A 321 13.31 28.26 5.53
CA ALA A 321 14.69 28.66 5.68
C ALA A 321 14.91 30.14 5.33
N ALA A 322 14.23 30.66 4.31
CA ALA A 322 14.24 32.07 3.96
C ALA A 322 13.58 32.95 5.04
N GLY A 323 12.43 32.52 5.59
CA GLY A 323 11.76 33.23 6.68
C GLY A 323 12.56 33.25 7.99
N VAL A 324 13.33 32.20 8.27
CA VAL A 324 14.22 32.15 9.45
C VAL A 324 15.43 33.07 9.25
N SER A 325 15.94 33.21 8.02
CA SER A 325 17.04 34.14 7.73
C SER A 325 16.63 35.60 7.81
N GLU A 326 15.40 35.97 7.39
CA GLU A 326 14.84 37.30 7.55
C GLU A 326 14.63 37.70 9.02
N LEU A 327 14.21 36.75 9.89
CA LEU A 327 14.08 36.97 11.31
C LEU A 327 15.44 37.13 12.01
N ALA A 328 16.47 36.44 11.53
CA ALA A 328 17.83 36.59 12.05
C ALA A 328 18.47 37.95 11.66
N ASP A 329 18.18 38.45 10.46
CA ASP A 329 18.63 39.75 10.00
C ASP A 329 17.88 40.90 10.72
N ALA A 330 16.59 40.73 11.03
CA ALA A 330 15.81 41.69 11.81
C ALA A 330 16.33 41.84 13.25
N ASP A 331 16.77 40.76 13.87
CA ASP A 331 17.35 40.76 15.23
C ASP A 331 18.75 41.43 15.23
N HIS A 332 19.45 41.44 14.12
CA HIS A 332 20.75 42.10 14.00
C HIS A 332 20.62 43.61 13.82
N VAL A 333 19.55 44.10 13.22
CA VAL A 333 19.26 45.54 13.04
C VAL A 333 18.88 46.19 14.38
N TYR A 334 18.17 45.47 15.26
CA TYR A 334 17.81 46.00 16.59
C TYR A 334 18.97 46.12 17.58
N LYS A 335 20.09 45.41 17.36
CA LYS A 335 21.26 45.48 18.26
C LYS A 335 22.28 46.56 17.90
N THR A 336 22.18 47.18 16.73
CA THR A 336 23.09 48.23 16.29
C THR A 336 22.61 49.64 16.63
N ASP A 337 21.33 49.83 16.99
CA ASP A 337 20.80 51.17 17.37
C ASP A 337 20.89 51.48 18.88
N GLU A 338 21.38 50.52 19.72
CA GLU A 338 21.53 50.72 21.16
C GLU A 338 22.95 51.11 21.59
N GLN A 339 23.88 51.39 20.65
CA GLN A 339 25.24 51.84 20.89
C GLN A 339 25.67 53.07 20.09
N ALA A 340 24.75 54.01 19.79
CA ALA A 340 25.09 55.30 19.24
C ALA A 340 24.63 56.45 20.16
#